data_8b137f7ef68594509db52511a79270b7
#
_entry.id   8b137f7ef68594509db52511a79270b7
#
_cell.length_a   1.000
_cell.length_b   1.000
_cell.length_c   1.000
_cell.angle_alpha   90.00
_cell.angle_beta   90.00
_cell.angle_gamma   90.00
#
_symmetry.space_group_name_H-M   'P 1'
#
loop_
_entity.id
_entity.type
_entity.pdbx_description
1 polymer ?
#
loop_
_entity_poly.entity_id
_entity_poly.type
_entity_poly.pdbx_seq_one_letter_code
_entity_poly.pdbx_strand_id
1 'polypeptide(L)'
;MNQKQKKIVLALCGIAVLSLIAAGLYLACGRKSLQKNNPQTDKQVQTKQQENEPQATKNPYEGMVKSELTGKYIKPSVAKKRPYAIMINNIEYAFRNQKGTSKADIIYEALAEGGITRMMAVYEDVSKVKKIGSVRSARHYYVQFAKEWDAIFCHFGHTKYAVSKIKKLGTNNLSGLSAIGGVVYARDLSIRAPHNVFTNGKKIKKGAKKLGYSLTRNSEAMAKHFNFANEDTEPANGKTAKSVTIPFSNYSTCKMKYSAKSKTYKKYEYGQKHMDTY
;
A
#
# COMPACT_ATOMS: atom_id res chain seq x y z
N MET A 1 32.53 -30.75 -9.50
CA MET A 1 31.94 -31.78 -10.40
C MET A 1 33.04 -32.34 -11.29
N ASN A 2 33.29 -33.63 -11.23
CA ASN A 2 34.39 -34.24 -12.01
C ASN A 2 33.95 -34.46 -13.48
N GLN A 3 34.94 -34.77 -14.36
CA GLN A 3 34.67 -34.93 -15.79
C GLN A 3 33.60 -35.98 -16.14
N LYS A 4 33.48 -37.05 -15.34
CA LYS A 4 32.46 -38.07 -15.54
C LYS A 4 31.06 -37.55 -15.27
N GLN A 5 30.87 -36.72 -14.22
CA GLN A 5 29.57 -36.09 -13.88
C GLN A 5 29.13 -35.08 -14.96
N LYS A 6 30.08 -34.32 -15.55
CA LYS A 6 29.75 -33.39 -16.65
C LYS A 6 29.26 -34.13 -17.91
N LYS A 7 29.87 -35.29 -18.24
CA LYS A 7 29.43 -36.11 -19.39
C LYS A 7 28.02 -36.70 -19.18
N ILE A 8 27.68 -37.11 -17.96
CA ILE A 8 26.34 -37.66 -17.64
C ILE A 8 25.27 -36.55 -17.74
N VAL A 9 25.54 -35.37 -17.24
CA VAL A 9 24.61 -34.23 -17.32
C VAL A 9 24.37 -33.80 -18.79
N LEU A 10 25.41 -33.75 -19.60
CA LEU A 10 25.31 -33.46 -21.05
C LEU A 10 24.50 -34.51 -21.80
N ALA A 11 24.67 -35.81 -21.47
CA ALA A 11 23.89 -36.88 -22.07
C ALA A 11 22.40 -36.83 -21.70
N LEU A 12 22.07 -36.54 -20.43
CA LEU A 12 20.68 -36.39 -19.98
C LEU A 12 19.99 -35.19 -20.61
N CYS A 13 20.67 -34.05 -20.76
CA CYS A 13 20.13 -32.89 -21.46
C CYS A 13 19.88 -33.17 -22.96
N GLY A 14 20.75 -33.94 -23.62
CA GLY A 14 20.57 -34.34 -25.02
C GLY A 14 19.34 -35.21 -25.24
N ILE A 15 19.05 -36.15 -24.34
CA ILE A 15 17.87 -37.03 -24.41
C ILE A 15 16.57 -36.24 -24.18
N ALA A 16 16.57 -35.26 -23.27
CA ALA A 16 15.40 -34.41 -23.03
C ALA A 16 15.05 -33.53 -24.26
N VAL A 17 16.02 -33.02 -24.98
CA VAL A 17 15.80 -32.21 -26.19
C VAL A 17 15.27 -33.08 -27.34
N LEU A 18 15.78 -34.30 -27.53
CA LEU A 18 15.30 -35.21 -28.55
C LEU A 18 13.87 -35.69 -28.31
N SER A 19 13.43 -35.88 -27.05
CA SER A 19 12.05 -36.24 -26.69
C SER A 19 11.05 -35.12 -26.96
N LEU A 20 11.44 -33.86 -26.80
CA LEU A 20 10.59 -32.70 -27.11
C LEU A 20 10.40 -32.49 -28.62
N ILE A 21 11.40 -32.77 -29.42
CA ILE A 21 11.32 -32.70 -30.89
C ILE A 21 10.43 -33.83 -31.45
N ALA A 22 10.49 -35.04 -30.91
CA ALA A 22 9.65 -36.16 -31.29
C ALA A 22 8.17 -35.91 -30.97
N ALA A 23 7.86 -35.31 -29.82
CA ALA A 23 6.49 -34.92 -29.42
C ALA A 23 5.92 -33.83 -30.34
N GLY A 24 6.74 -32.85 -30.73
CA GLY A 24 6.32 -31.79 -31.66
C GLY A 24 6.00 -32.30 -33.07
N LEU A 25 6.74 -33.26 -33.57
CA LEU A 25 6.50 -33.90 -34.90
C LEU A 25 5.24 -34.78 -34.89
N TYR A 26 4.94 -35.49 -33.80
CA TYR A 26 3.73 -36.32 -33.67
C TYR A 26 2.43 -35.48 -33.67
N LEU A 27 2.43 -34.28 -33.06
CA LEU A 27 1.32 -33.36 -33.06
C LEU A 27 1.10 -32.64 -34.40
N ALA A 28 2.14 -32.49 -35.23
CA ALA A 28 2.04 -31.85 -36.54
C ALA A 28 1.55 -32.80 -37.65
N CYS A 29 1.78 -34.11 -37.54
CA CYS A 29 1.41 -35.12 -38.54
C CYS A 29 -0.01 -35.68 -38.36
N GLY A 30 -0.65 -35.52 -37.19
CA GLY A 30 -1.95 -36.12 -36.86
C GLY A 30 -3.20 -35.36 -37.37
N ARG A 31 -3.04 -34.30 -38.18
CA ARG A 31 -4.17 -33.43 -38.59
C ARG A 31 -4.47 -33.41 -40.11
N LYS A 32 -4.14 -34.45 -40.84
CA LYS A 32 -4.59 -34.55 -42.25
C LYS A 32 -5.10 -35.94 -42.55
N SER A 33 -6.41 -36.14 -42.39
CA SER A 33 -7.28 -36.96 -43.25
C SER A 33 -8.68 -37.04 -42.64
N LEU A 34 -9.61 -36.56 -43.40
CA LEU A 34 -10.96 -37.06 -43.65
C LEU A 34 -11.90 -35.92 -44.06
N GLN A 35 -11.85 -35.60 -45.34
CA GLN A 35 -13.01 -34.97 -45.98
C GLN A 35 -13.35 -35.85 -47.19
N LYS A 36 -14.52 -36.52 -47.16
CA LYS A 36 -15.17 -37.08 -48.34
C LYS A 36 -16.54 -36.38 -48.50
N ASN A 37 -16.68 -35.85 -49.72
CA ASN A 37 -17.89 -35.22 -50.26
C ASN A 37 -19.07 -36.15 -50.37
N ASN A 38 -20.29 -35.65 -50.21
CA ASN A 38 -21.37 -35.91 -51.16
C ASN A 38 -22.46 -34.81 -51.07
N PRO A 39 -23.06 -34.41 -52.18
CA PRO A 39 -23.98 -33.27 -52.29
C PRO A 39 -25.41 -33.70 -52.24
N GLN A 40 -26.27 -32.96 -51.53
CA GLN A 40 -27.69 -32.87 -51.88
C GLN A 40 -28.27 -31.51 -51.44
N THR A 41 -28.93 -30.94 -52.39
CA THR A 41 -29.68 -29.72 -52.46
C THR A 41 -30.87 -29.74 -51.49
N ASP A 42 -31.02 -28.68 -50.66
CA ASP A 42 -32.34 -28.15 -50.40
C ASP A 42 -32.28 -26.69 -49.94
N LYS A 43 -33.17 -25.90 -50.55
CA LYS A 43 -33.37 -24.48 -50.29
C LYS A 43 -34.08 -24.29 -48.94
N GLN A 44 -33.48 -23.53 -48.01
CA GLN A 44 -34.26 -22.87 -46.98
C GLN A 44 -33.60 -21.57 -46.53
N VAL A 45 -34.38 -20.52 -46.69
CA VAL A 45 -34.51 -19.27 -45.95
C VAL A 45 -33.32 -18.80 -45.11
N GLN A 46 -32.64 -17.74 -45.57
CA GLN A 46 -31.69 -16.97 -44.84
C GLN A 46 -32.39 -16.16 -43.73
N THR A 47 -32.35 -16.66 -42.49
CA THR A 47 -32.51 -15.84 -41.32
C THR A 47 -31.11 -15.35 -40.90
N LYS A 48 -30.86 -14.07 -41.10
CA LYS A 48 -29.64 -13.42 -40.57
C LYS A 48 -29.67 -13.45 -39.04
N GLN A 49 -29.04 -14.42 -38.43
CA GLN A 49 -28.64 -14.33 -37.04
C GLN A 49 -27.37 -13.44 -37.02
N GLN A 50 -27.51 -12.21 -36.54
CA GLN A 50 -26.39 -11.42 -36.08
C GLN A 50 -25.85 -12.13 -34.83
N GLU A 51 -24.74 -12.85 -34.99
CA GLU A 51 -23.88 -13.23 -33.89
C GLU A 51 -23.33 -11.95 -33.29
N ASN A 52 -23.91 -11.53 -32.17
CA ASN A 52 -23.28 -10.55 -31.32
C ASN A 52 -22.00 -11.21 -30.72
N GLU A 53 -20.84 -10.98 -31.31
CA GLU A 53 -19.56 -11.24 -30.64
C GLU A 53 -19.61 -10.56 -29.27
N PRO A 54 -19.28 -11.27 -28.17
CA PRO A 54 -19.15 -10.65 -26.85
C PRO A 54 -18.07 -9.57 -26.97
N GLN A 55 -18.47 -8.29 -26.91
CA GLN A 55 -17.51 -7.19 -26.78
C GLN A 55 -16.61 -7.53 -25.60
N ALA A 56 -15.34 -7.80 -25.89
CA ALA A 56 -14.32 -8.02 -24.86
C ALA A 56 -14.33 -6.79 -23.93
N THR A 57 -14.85 -6.96 -22.72
CA THR A 57 -14.87 -5.90 -21.71
C THR A 57 -13.43 -5.52 -21.43
N LYS A 58 -13.04 -4.32 -21.84
CA LYS A 58 -11.68 -3.79 -21.60
C LYS A 58 -11.41 -3.89 -20.10
N ASN A 59 -10.31 -4.55 -19.76
CA ASN A 59 -9.88 -4.62 -18.37
C ASN A 59 -9.65 -3.19 -17.84
N PRO A 60 -10.43 -2.68 -16.87
CA PRO A 60 -10.34 -1.30 -16.39
C PRO A 60 -8.99 -1.00 -15.69
N TYR A 61 -8.19 -2.03 -15.42
CA TYR A 61 -6.89 -1.94 -14.75
C TYR A 61 -5.70 -2.19 -15.68
N GLU A 62 -5.92 -2.18 -17.00
CA GLU A 62 -4.84 -2.36 -17.97
C GLU A 62 -3.75 -1.29 -17.76
N GLY A 63 -2.48 -1.73 -17.69
CA GLY A 63 -1.33 -0.88 -17.40
C GLY A 63 -1.21 -0.39 -15.95
N MET A 64 -2.06 -0.86 -15.02
CA MET A 64 -1.95 -0.59 -13.59
C MET A 64 -1.24 -1.74 -12.86
N VAL A 65 -0.73 -1.44 -11.65
CA VAL A 65 -0.12 -2.41 -10.73
C VAL A 65 -0.84 -2.36 -9.38
N LYS A 66 -0.85 -3.46 -8.63
CA LYS A 66 -1.38 -3.45 -7.26
C LYS A 66 -0.44 -2.73 -6.32
N SER A 67 -0.99 -1.82 -5.51
CA SER A 67 -0.28 -1.22 -4.37
C SER A 67 0.03 -2.27 -3.31
N GLU A 68 1.27 -2.30 -2.83
CA GLU A 68 1.66 -3.16 -1.71
C GLU A 68 1.12 -2.65 -0.37
N LEU A 69 0.72 -1.37 -0.30
CA LEU A 69 0.14 -0.78 0.90
C LEU A 69 -1.36 -1.05 1.02
N THR A 70 -2.09 -1.08 -0.09
CA THR A 70 -3.56 -1.07 -0.06
C THR A 70 -4.22 -2.18 -0.87
N GLY A 71 -3.48 -2.89 -1.73
CA GLY A 71 -4.01 -3.86 -2.69
C GLY A 71 -4.79 -3.24 -3.85
N LYS A 72 -5.00 -1.92 -3.87
CA LYS A 72 -5.71 -1.21 -4.95
C LYS A 72 -4.84 -1.08 -6.18
N TYR A 73 -5.47 -1.05 -7.35
CA TYR A 73 -4.76 -0.76 -8.59
C TYR A 73 -4.36 0.71 -8.68
N ILE A 74 -3.08 0.96 -8.94
CA ILE A 74 -2.45 2.28 -9.03
C ILE A 74 -1.56 2.36 -10.27
N LYS A 75 -1.24 3.59 -10.70
CA LYS A 75 -0.29 3.80 -11.80
C LYS A 75 1.12 3.31 -11.42
N PRO A 76 1.88 2.67 -12.30
CA PRO A 76 3.26 2.25 -12.03
C PRO A 76 4.16 3.39 -11.54
N SER A 77 3.91 4.63 -12.03
CA SER A 77 4.64 5.83 -11.58
C SER A 77 4.36 6.20 -10.11
N VAL A 78 3.23 5.78 -9.54
CA VAL A 78 2.92 5.94 -8.11
C VAL A 78 3.60 4.83 -7.32
N ALA A 79 3.49 3.58 -7.76
CA ALA A 79 4.11 2.42 -7.10
C ALA A 79 5.63 2.55 -6.95
N LYS A 80 6.29 3.28 -7.86
CA LYS A 80 7.73 3.57 -7.78
C LYS A 80 8.10 4.66 -6.77
N LYS A 81 7.14 5.39 -6.19
CA LYS A 81 7.42 6.46 -5.22
C LYS A 81 7.76 5.88 -3.87
N ARG A 82 8.70 6.52 -3.18
CA ARG A 82 9.03 6.19 -1.80
C ARG A 82 7.94 6.74 -0.87
N PRO A 83 7.39 5.91 0.04
CA PRO A 83 6.35 6.33 0.97
C PRO A 83 6.84 7.36 1.98
N TYR A 84 5.90 8.09 2.57
CA TYR A 84 6.15 8.99 3.70
C TYR A 84 5.33 8.54 4.91
N ALA A 85 5.98 8.42 6.06
CA ALA A 85 5.37 8.07 7.34
C ALA A 85 5.38 9.29 8.27
N ILE A 86 4.22 9.81 8.64
CA ILE A 86 4.08 11.10 9.32
C ILE A 86 3.43 10.89 10.69
N MET A 87 4.13 11.33 11.74
CA MET A 87 3.62 11.27 13.11
C MET A 87 2.44 12.23 13.32
N ILE A 88 1.31 11.70 13.72
CA ILE A 88 0.05 12.44 13.95
C ILE A 88 -0.32 12.45 15.42
N ASN A 89 -0.69 13.61 15.92
CA ASN A 89 -1.19 13.79 17.26
C ASN A 89 -2.59 13.18 17.42
N ASN A 90 -2.80 12.37 18.45
CA ASN A 90 -4.08 11.71 18.69
C ASN A 90 -4.58 11.87 20.14
N ILE A 91 -4.34 13.01 20.75
CA ILE A 91 -5.02 13.37 22.00
C ILE A 91 -6.37 14.00 21.69
N GLU A 92 -7.30 13.96 22.64
CA GLU A 92 -8.67 14.48 22.49
C GLU A 92 -8.72 15.90 21.91
N TYR A 93 -7.92 16.82 22.44
CA TYR A 93 -7.85 18.20 21.95
C TYR A 93 -7.44 18.29 20.47
N ALA A 94 -6.49 17.45 20.04
CA ALA A 94 -5.97 17.47 18.69
C ALA A 94 -6.83 16.70 17.71
N PHE A 95 -7.64 15.77 18.18
CA PHE A 95 -8.45 14.87 17.36
C PHE A 95 -9.37 15.63 16.39
N ARG A 96 -9.98 16.72 16.84
CA ARG A 96 -10.83 17.57 15.98
C ARG A 96 -10.06 18.38 14.95
N ASN A 97 -8.77 18.58 15.18
CA ASN A 97 -7.90 19.42 14.33
C ASN A 97 -7.01 18.60 13.39
N GLN A 98 -7.20 17.29 13.35
CA GLN A 98 -6.42 16.44 12.43
C GLN A 98 -6.76 16.77 10.99
N LYS A 99 -5.72 16.80 10.13
CA LYS A 99 -5.83 17.10 8.71
C LYS A 99 -5.07 16.06 7.90
N GLY A 100 -5.63 15.68 6.78
CA GLY A 100 -4.98 14.80 5.80
C GLY A 100 -4.96 13.31 6.17
N THR A 101 -5.45 12.91 7.33
CA THR A 101 -5.46 11.51 7.79
C THR A 101 -6.34 10.61 6.91
N SER A 102 -7.43 11.14 6.35
CA SER A 102 -8.30 10.41 5.41
C SER A 102 -7.63 10.09 4.05
N LYS A 103 -6.48 10.71 3.78
CA LYS A 103 -5.69 10.49 2.56
C LYS A 103 -4.54 9.52 2.77
N ALA A 104 -4.34 9.05 4.01
CA ALA A 104 -3.33 8.03 4.30
C ALA A 104 -3.77 6.66 3.76
N ASP A 105 -2.80 5.90 3.29
CA ASP A 105 -3.00 4.54 2.82
C ASP A 105 -3.01 3.54 3.98
N ILE A 106 -2.19 3.81 5.02
CA ILE A 106 -2.14 3.03 6.26
C ILE A 106 -2.08 3.99 7.44
N ILE A 107 -2.75 3.65 8.55
CA ILE A 107 -2.61 4.33 9.83
C ILE A 107 -2.23 3.31 10.90
N TYR A 108 -1.08 3.53 11.52
CA TYR A 108 -0.68 2.86 12.75
C TYR A 108 -1.15 3.67 13.95
N GLU A 109 -1.74 3.02 14.93
CA GLU A 109 -2.08 3.63 16.20
C GLU A 109 -1.54 2.77 17.34
N ALA A 110 -0.84 3.40 18.29
CA ALA A 110 -0.30 2.72 19.46
C ALA A 110 -0.24 3.69 20.64
N LEU A 111 -0.13 3.11 21.85
CA LEU A 111 0.07 3.88 23.08
C LEU A 111 1.34 4.74 23.01
N ALA A 112 1.23 5.94 23.54
CA ALA A 112 2.32 6.83 23.89
C ALA A 112 2.32 7.04 25.43
N GLU A 113 2.98 8.10 25.90
CA GLU A 113 3.07 8.37 27.33
C GLU A 113 1.71 8.75 27.93
N GLY A 114 1.52 8.48 29.22
CA GLY A 114 0.34 8.91 29.97
C GLY A 114 -0.98 8.26 29.53
N GLY A 115 -0.94 7.10 28.88
CA GLY A 115 -2.13 6.38 28.41
C GLY A 115 -2.79 6.96 27.15
N ILE A 116 -2.22 8.02 26.57
CA ILE A 116 -2.70 8.55 25.28
C ILE A 116 -2.21 7.70 24.12
N THR A 117 -2.90 7.72 22.99
CA THR A 117 -2.40 7.15 21.76
C THR A 117 -1.73 8.20 20.87
N ARG A 118 -0.99 7.73 19.93
CA ARG A 118 -0.42 8.50 18.82
C ARG A 118 -0.68 7.74 17.53
N MET A 119 -0.77 8.44 16.41
CA MET A 119 -0.87 7.79 15.12
C MET A 119 0.37 8.07 14.27
N MET A 120 0.61 7.20 13.31
CA MET A 120 1.51 7.42 12.19
C MET A 120 0.74 7.14 10.91
N ALA A 121 0.62 8.14 10.06
CA ALA A 121 -0.04 8.06 8.77
C ALA A 121 1.00 7.79 7.68
N VAL A 122 0.83 6.71 6.92
CA VAL A 122 1.70 6.34 5.81
C VAL A 122 0.99 6.65 4.50
N TYR A 123 1.71 7.32 3.61
CA TYR A 123 1.21 7.74 2.29
C TYR A 123 2.11 7.19 1.19
N GLU A 124 1.56 6.45 0.25
CA GLU A 124 2.26 6.02 -0.96
C GLU A 124 2.49 7.20 -1.91
N ASP A 125 1.50 8.08 -2.05
CA ASP A 125 1.65 9.35 -2.76
C ASP A 125 1.11 10.55 -1.97
N VAL A 126 2.01 11.27 -1.35
CA VAL A 126 1.69 12.50 -0.58
C VAL A 126 1.48 13.74 -1.46
N SER A 127 1.70 13.66 -2.77
CA SER A 127 1.85 14.83 -3.68
C SER A 127 0.64 15.75 -3.67
N LYS A 128 -0.56 15.22 -3.50
CA LYS A 128 -1.83 15.97 -3.55
C LYS A 128 -2.35 16.36 -2.16
N VAL A 129 -1.67 15.99 -1.07
CA VAL A 129 -2.15 16.26 0.29
C VAL A 129 -1.77 17.68 0.70
N LYS A 130 -2.77 18.56 0.81
CA LYS A 130 -2.59 20.01 1.01
C LYS A 130 -2.25 20.41 2.45
N LYS A 131 -2.70 19.65 3.45
CA LYS A 131 -2.41 19.87 4.88
C LYS A 131 -2.38 18.53 5.60
N ILE A 132 -1.36 18.30 6.44
CA ILE A 132 -1.18 17.06 7.20
C ILE A 132 -0.78 17.43 8.63
N GLY A 133 -1.45 16.83 9.60
CA GLY A 133 -1.14 17.04 11.01
C GLY A 133 -2.36 16.98 11.93
N SER A 134 -2.22 17.45 13.16
CA SER A 134 -1.00 18.08 13.70
C SER A 134 0.11 17.05 13.90
N VAL A 135 1.33 17.45 13.51
CA VAL A 135 2.50 16.58 13.55
C VAL A 135 3.11 16.57 14.95
N ARG A 136 3.58 15.41 15.39
CA ARG A 136 4.09 15.21 16.76
C ARG A 136 5.40 14.43 16.81
N SER A 137 5.85 14.23 18.05
CA SER A 137 7.16 13.65 18.35
C SER A 137 7.23 12.16 17.98
N ALA A 138 8.38 11.76 17.48
CA ALA A 138 8.72 10.37 17.21
C ALA A 138 8.84 9.53 18.48
N ARG A 139 8.48 8.27 18.39
CA ARG A 139 8.75 7.19 19.34
C ARG A 139 9.49 6.06 18.65
N HIS A 140 10.30 5.31 19.37
CA HIS A 140 11.22 4.34 18.78
C HIS A 140 10.52 3.22 17.99
N TYR A 141 9.36 2.76 18.42
CA TYR A 141 8.57 1.75 17.70
C TYR A 141 7.98 2.29 16.38
N TYR A 142 7.58 3.56 16.31
CA TYR A 142 7.14 4.17 15.05
C TYR A 142 8.28 4.33 14.02
N VAL A 143 9.51 4.50 14.50
CA VAL A 143 10.69 4.47 13.59
C VAL A 143 10.81 3.10 12.93
N GLN A 144 10.53 2.04 13.68
CA GLN A 144 10.54 0.68 13.16
C GLN A 144 9.43 0.46 12.13
N PHE A 145 8.19 0.84 12.46
CA PHE A 145 7.07 0.78 11.50
C PHE A 145 7.31 1.59 10.24
N ALA A 146 7.92 2.77 10.33
CA ALA A 146 8.30 3.56 9.16
C ALA A 146 9.36 2.86 8.30
N LYS A 147 10.32 2.18 8.95
CA LYS A 147 11.41 1.47 8.27
C LYS A 147 10.92 0.24 7.50
N GLU A 148 9.87 -0.44 7.99
CA GLU A 148 9.21 -1.56 7.31
C GLU A 148 8.75 -1.21 5.89
N TRP A 149 8.33 0.04 5.68
CA TRP A 149 7.89 0.56 4.39
C TRP A 149 9.00 1.28 3.61
N ASP A 150 10.23 1.26 4.08
CA ASP A 150 11.31 2.15 3.62
C ASP A 150 10.87 3.62 3.53
N ALA A 151 9.93 4.03 4.39
CA ALA A 151 9.33 5.35 4.32
C ALA A 151 10.29 6.45 4.83
N ILE A 152 10.18 7.65 4.25
CA ILE A 152 10.78 8.86 4.80
C ILE A 152 9.97 9.27 6.03
N PHE A 153 10.57 9.22 7.20
CA PHE A 153 9.89 9.42 8.48
C PHE A 153 9.81 10.91 8.85
N CYS A 154 8.59 11.43 9.07
CA CYS A 154 8.31 12.84 9.33
C CYS A 154 7.79 13.03 10.76
N HIS A 155 8.47 13.88 11.55
CA HIS A 155 8.10 14.10 12.95
C HIS A 155 8.50 15.49 13.45
N PHE A 156 7.80 16.01 14.44
CA PHE A 156 8.17 17.25 15.13
C PHE A 156 8.40 16.95 16.62
N GLY A 157 9.65 16.91 17.03
CA GLY A 157 10.09 16.39 18.33
C GLY A 157 10.40 14.88 18.30
N HIS A 158 11.05 14.41 19.36
CA HIS A 158 11.43 13.01 19.52
C HIS A 158 11.80 12.69 20.98
N THR A 159 11.83 11.42 21.34
CA THR A 159 12.50 10.91 22.53
C THR A 159 13.95 10.53 22.21
N LYS A 160 14.82 10.46 23.22
CA LYS A 160 16.19 9.95 23.05
C LYS A 160 16.23 8.54 22.41
N TYR A 161 15.27 7.68 22.75
CA TYR A 161 15.14 6.33 22.20
C TYR A 161 14.78 6.35 20.71
N ALA A 162 13.94 7.30 20.26
CA ALA A 162 13.62 7.45 18.85
C ALA A 162 14.85 7.91 18.05
N VAL A 163 15.65 8.85 18.57
CA VAL A 163 16.90 9.29 17.93
C VAL A 163 17.87 8.13 17.77
N SER A 164 18.08 7.37 18.86
CA SER A 164 18.94 6.17 18.82
C SER A 164 18.45 5.14 17.79
N LYS A 165 17.14 4.90 17.74
CA LYS A 165 16.54 3.95 16.77
C LYS A 165 16.68 4.46 15.33
N ILE A 166 16.47 5.75 15.06
CA ILE A 166 16.66 6.37 13.73
C ILE A 166 18.10 6.13 13.26
N LYS A 167 19.07 6.41 14.13
CA LYS A 167 20.50 6.19 13.84
C LYS A 167 20.80 4.70 13.59
N LYS A 168 20.33 3.82 14.48
CA LYS A 168 20.57 2.37 14.38
C LYS A 168 20.02 1.76 13.09
N LEU A 169 18.84 2.19 12.65
CA LEU A 169 18.17 1.64 11.45
C LEU A 169 18.50 2.39 10.16
N GLY A 170 19.30 3.48 10.23
CA GLY A 170 19.59 4.33 9.07
C GLY A 170 18.31 4.90 8.43
N THR A 171 17.30 5.26 9.27
CA THR A 171 16.01 5.74 8.76
C THR A 171 16.13 7.18 8.28
N ASN A 172 15.86 7.44 7.00
CA ASN A 172 15.76 8.79 6.50
C ASN A 172 14.59 9.50 7.20
N ASN A 173 14.86 10.68 7.79
CA ASN A 173 13.83 11.39 8.55
C ASN A 173 13.87 12.91 8.33
N LEU A 174 12.71 13.53 8.45
CA LEU A 174 12.51 14.97 8.42
C LEU A 174 12.12 15.41 9.84
N SER A 175 13.15 15.77 10.62
CA SER A 175 12.96 16.25 11.99
C SER A 175 12.59 17.73 12.03
N GLY A 176 11.49 18.07 12.69
CA GLY A 176 11.10 19.46 12.91
C GLY A 176 12.03 20.24 13.85
N LEU A 177 12.90 19.53 14.59
CA LEU A 177 13.91 20.15 15.49
C LEU A 177 15.30 20.32 14.83
N SER A 178 15.45 19.95 13.57
CA SER A 178 16.69 20.15 12.83
C SER A 178 16.57 21.33 11.87
N ALA A 179 17.69 21.72 11.21
CA ALA A 179 17.73 22.83 10.26
C ALA A 179 16.70 22.72 9.12
N ILE A 180 16.27 21.49 8.76
CA ILE A 180 15.24 21.29 7.74
C ILE A 180 13.82 21.63 8.25
N GLY A 181 13.61 21.76 9.55
CA GLY A 181 12.32 21.93 10.18
C GLY A 181 11.51 23.10 9.62
N GLY A 182 12.13 24.26 9.44
CA GLY A 182 11.48 25.45 8.89
C GLY A 182 11.06 25.31 7.40
N VAL A 183 11.70 24.42 6.65
CA VAL A 183 11.31 24.10 5.26
C VAL A 183 10.08 23.19 5.23
N VAL A 184 10.01 22.23 6.16
CA VAL A 184 9.05 21.13 6.14
C VAL A 184 7.79 21.47 6.91
N TYR A 185 7.88 22.18 8.02
CA TYR A 185 6.76 22.41 8.94
C TYR A 185 6.40 23.89 9.06
N ALA A 186 5.15 24.14 9.47
CA ALA A 186 4.68 25.44 9.87
C ALA A 186 3.70 25.28 11.04
N ARG A 187 3.59 26.33 11.87
CA ARG A 187 2.59 26.39 12.95
C ARG A 187 1.34 27.11 12.46
N ASP A 188 0.19 26.56 12.80
CA ASP A 188 -1.09 27.21 12.66
C ASP A 188 -1.40 27.92 14.00
N LEU A 189 -1.29 29.24 14.00
CA LEU A 189 -1.43 30.03 15.22
C LEU A 189 -2.86 30.09 15.77
N SER A 190 -3.86 29.68 14.99
CA SER A 190 -5.24 29.53 15.46
C SER A 190 -5.45 28.35 16.39
N ILE A 191 -4.49 27.44 16.47
CA ILE A 191 -4.53 26.23 17.29
C ILE A 191 -3.50 26.37 18.42
N ARG A 192 -3.89 26.00 19.64
CA ARG A 192 -3.02 26.05 20.82
C ARG A 192 -1.75 25.18 20.63
N ALA A 193 -0.59 25.78 20.91
CA ALA A 193 0.65 25.02 21.01
C ALA A 193 0.60 24.00 22.16
N PRO A 194 1.26 22.85 22.03
CA PRO A 194 2.12 22.37 20.97
C PRO A 194 1.38 21.58 19.88
N HIS A 195 0.02 21.68 19.78
CA HIS A 195 -0.85 20.86 18.91
C HIS A 195 -1.07 21.49 17.53
N ASN A 196 -0.24 22.42 17.10
CA ASN A 196 -0.44 23.33 15.98
C ASN A 196 0.60 23.21 14.86
N VAL A 197 1.37 22.12 14.81
CA VAL A 197 2.36 21.90 13.77
C VAL A 197 1.77 21.15 12.60
N PHE A 198 1.89 21.69 11.39
CA PHE A 198 1.39 21.08 10.16
C PHE A 198 2.44 21.06 9.07
N THR A 199 2.22 20.19 8.09
CA THR A 199 3.00 20.10 6.86
C THR A 199 2.07 19.86 5.66
N ASN A 200 2.65 19.63 4.49
CA ASN A 200 1.95 19.19 3.28
C ASN A 200 2.89 18.46 2.32
N GLY A 201 2.33 17.83 1.28
CA GLY A 201 3.10 17.05 0.33
C GLY A 201 4.21 17.82 -0.38
N LYS A 202 4.01 19.10 -0.70
CA LYS A 202 5.06 19.93 -1.33
C LYS A 202 6.23 20.16 -0.37
N LYS A 203 5.95 20.52 0.89
CA LYS A 203 6.97 20.83 1.90
C LYS A 203 7.82 19.61 2.24
N ILE A 204 7.21 18.46 2.50
CA ILE A 204 7.97 17.24 2.85
C ILE A 204 8.82 16.74 1.68
N LYS A 205 8.30 16.77 0.43
CA LYS A 205 9.10 16.46 -0.76
C LYS A 205 10.27 17.41 -0.96
N LYS A 206 10.06 18.72 -0.73
CA LYS A 206 11.14 19.74 -0.77
C LYS A 206 12.21 19.44 0.28
N GLY A 207 11.80 19.10 1.52
CA GLY A 207 12.70 18.73 2.60
C GLY A 207 13.53 17.47 2.29
N ALA A 208 12.89 16.42 1.79
CA ALA A 208 13.55 15.18 1.40
C ALA A 208 14.60 15.41 0.30
N LYS A 209 14.26 16.20 -0.73
CA LYS A 209 15.21 16.59 -1.79
C LYS A 209 16.40 17.39 -1.24
N LYS A 210 16.16 18.35 -0.33
CA LYS A 210 17.23 19.16 0.28
C LYS A 210 18.22 18.30 1.09
N LEU A 211 17.77 17.20 1.67
CA LEU A 211 18.61 16.25 2.40
C LEU A 211 19.20 15.15 1.50
N GLY A 212 19.01 15.21 0.18
CA GLY A 212 19.54 14.23 -0.76
C GLY A 212 18.88 12.84 -0.67
N TYR A 213 17.68 12.74 -0.08
CA TYR A 213 17.02 11.45 0.05
C TYR A 213 16.43 10.98 -1.29
N SER A 214 16.65 9.71 -1.64
CA SER A 214 15.94 9.10 -2.76
C SER A 214 14.43 9.21 -2.57
N LEU A 215 13.73 9.63 -3.61
CA LEU A 215 12.27 9.65 -3.66
C LEU A 215 11.69 8.42 -4.36
N THR A 216 12.57 7.53 -4.83
CA THR A 216 12.21 6.25 -5.42
C THR A 216 12.27 5.17 -4.36
N ARG A 217 11.27 4.31 -4.36
CA ARG A 217 11.16 3.15 -3.47
C ARG A 217 12.33 2.20 -3.70
N ASN A 218 12.87 1.68 -2.62
CA ASN A 218 13.67 0.47 -2.65
C ASN A 218 12.77 -0.71 -2.25
N SER A 219 12.30 -1.49 -3.24
CA SER A 219 11.41 -2.63 -3.03
C SER A 219 12.06 -3.76 -2.22
N GLU A 220 13.39 -3.91 -2.33
CA GLU A 220 14.13 -4.92 -1.57
C GLU A 220 14.21 -4.60 -0.07
N ALA A 221 14.14 -3.31 0.29
CA ALA A 221 14.16 -2.87 1.69
C ALA A 221 12.79 -2.92 2.36
N MET A 222 11.72 -3.23 1.62
CA MET A 222 10.35 -3.33 2.14
C MET A 222 10.02 -4.76 2.50
N ALA A 223 9.52 -4.95 3.72
CA ALA A 223 8.91 -6.22 4.08
C ALA A 223 7.56 -6.40 3.36
N LYS A 224 7.26 -7.60 2.91
CA LYS A 224 5.95 -7.92 2.36
C LYS A 224 4.98 -8.19 3.52
N HIS A 225 4.11 -7.22 3.80
CA HIS A 225 3.20 -7.29 4.96
C HIS A 225 1.86 -7.94 4.65
N PHE A 226 1.33 -7.77 3.44
CA PHE A 226 -0.03 -8.15 3.11
C PHE A 226 -0.10 -9.05 1.88
N ASN A 227 -0.99 -10.05 1.95
CA ASN A 227 -1.42 -10.84 0.82
C ASN A 227 -2.84 -10.40 0.48
N PHE A 228 -2.95 -9.45 -0.43
CA PHE A 228 -4.26 -8.98 -0.89
C PHE A 228 -4.91 -10.01 -1.81
N ALA A 229 -6.18 -10.33 -1.56
CA ALA A 229 -6.99 -11.13 -2.45
C ALA A 229 -7.17 -10.43 -3.81
N ASN A 230 -7.45 -11.20 -4.86
CA ASN A 230 -7.71 -10.63 -6.18
C ASN A 230 -9.10 -10.01 -6.28
N GLU A 231 -10.04 -10.54 -5.51
CA GLU A 231 -11.43 -10.13 -5.46
C GLU A 231 -11.88 -9.94 -4.01
N ASP A 232 -13.00 -9.25 -3.81
CA ASP A 232 -13.63 -9.14 -2.49
C ASP A 232 -14.05 -10.53 -2.04
N THR A 233 -13.44 -11.05 -0.99
CA THR A 233 -13.70 -12.37 -0.43
C THR A 233 -14.06 -12.26 1.04
N GLU A 234 -15.01 -13.11 1.47
CA GLU A 234 -15.29 -13.28 2.89
C GLU A 234 -14.39 -14.40 3.45
N PRO A 235 -13.78 -14.23 4.64
CA PRO A 235 -13.02 -15.28 5.27
C PRO A 235 -13.91 -16.49 5.58
N ALA A 236 -13.50 -17.70 5.18
CA ALA A 236 -14.30 -18.92 5.33
C ALA A 236 -14.77 -19.20 6.78
N ASN A 237 -13.98 -18.77 7.78
CA ASN A 237 -14.28 -18.92 9.21
C ASN A 237 -14.47 -17.55 9.89
N GLY A 238 -14.84 -16.53 9.15
CA GLY A 238 -15.03 -15.18 9.67
C GLY A 238 -16.27 -15.08 10.55
N LYS A 239 -16.16 -14.29 11.65
CA LYS A 239 -17.33 -13.91 12.46
C LYS A 239 -17.79 -12.51 12.04
N THR A 240 -19.11 -12.30 12.01
CA THR A 240 -19.68 -10.97 11.75
C THR A 240 -19.27 -9.99 12.85
N ALA A 241 -18.56 -8.91 12.46
CA ALA A 241 -18.14 -7.85 13.36
C ALA A 241 -18.82 -6.54 12.97
N LYS A 242 -20.02 -6.24 13.51
CA LYS A 242 -20.70 -4.96 13.31
C LYS A 242 -19.99 -3.80 14.01
N SER A 243 -19.28 -4.08 15.09
CA SER A 243 -18.39 -3.12 15.75
C SER A 243 -17.19 -3.82 16.36
N VAL A 244 -16.05 -3.10 16.39
CA VAL A 244 -14.82 -3.52 17.05
C VAL A 244 -14.44 -2.45 18.05
N THR A 245 -14.13 -2.84 19.30
CA THR A 245 -13.67 -1.94 20.35
C THR A 245 -12.25 -2.31 20.72
N ILE A 246 -11.34 -1.35 20.68
CA ILE A 246 -9.94 -1.49 21.01
C ILE A 246 -9.63 -0.60 22.22
N PRO A 247 -9.60 -1.12 23.45
CA PRO A 247 -9.25 -0.35 24.63
C PRO A 247 -7.72 -0.24 24.71
N PHE A 248 -7.18 0.92 24.33
CA PHE A 248 -5.77 1.20 24.47
C PHE A 248 -5.38 1.47 25.94
N SER A 249 -6.22 2.23 26.63
CA SER A 249 -6.03 2.61 28.03
C SER A 249 -7.34 3.12 28.63
N ASN A 250 -7.32 3.56 29.89
CA ASN A 250 -8.44 4.23 30.53
C ASN A 250 -8.79 5.60 29.87
N TYR A 251 -7.86 6.18 29.11
CA TYR A 251 -8.06 7.47 28.42
C TYR A 251 -8.43 7.33 26.95
N SER A 252 -8.01 6.25 26.30
CA SER A 252 -8.16 6.10 24.86
C SER A 252 -8.75 4.76 24.52
N THR A 253 -9.93 4.80 23.93
CA THR A 253 -10.63 3.64 23.38
C THR A 253 -11.07 3.95 21.95
N CYS A 254 -10.54 3.21 21.01
CA CYS A 254 -10.99 3.28 19.62
C CYS A 254 -12.19 2.35 19.42
N LYS A 255 -13.24 2.86 18.79
CA LYS A 255 -14.38 2.05 18.33
C LYS A 255 -14.51 2.15 16.82
N MET A 256 -14.63 1.02 16.16
CA MET A 256 -14.90 0.94 14.73
C MET A 256 -16.31 0.39 14.52
N LYS A 257 -17.16 1.11 13.77
CA LYS A 257 -18.52 0.70 13.43
C LYS A 257 -18.62 0.44 11.93
N TYR A 258 -19.05 -0.76 11.56
CA TYR A 258 -19.25 -1.14 10.16
C TYR A 258 -20.40 -0.35 9.53
N SER A 259 -20.18 0.09 8.31
CA SER A 259 -21.18 0.74 7.46
C SER A 259 -21.44 -0.13 6.23
N ALA A 260 -22.58 -0.78 6.17
CA ALA A 260 -22.98 -1.61 5.02
C ALA A 260 -23.03 -0.80 3.71
N LYS A 261 -23.46 0.46 3.77
CA LYS A 261 -23.53 1.35 2.60
C LYS A 261 -22.16 1.58 1.94
N SER A 262 -21.10 1.72 2.74
CA SER A 262 -19.73 1.98 2.23
C SER A 262 -18.82 0.76 2.30
N LYS A 263 -19.29 -0.37 2.85
CA LYS A 263 -18.51 -1.60 3.12
C LYS A 263 -17.20 -1.32 3.87
N THR A 264 -17.23 -0.32 4.78
CA THR A 264 -16.06 0.12 5.55
C THR A 264 -16.42 0.33 7.01
N TYR A 265 -15.38 0.33 7.87
CA TYR A 265 -15.52 0.73 9.27
C TYR A 265 -15.31 2.23 9.43
N LYS A 266 -16.19 2.87 10.21
CA LYS A 266 -16.04 4.26 10.67
C LYS A 266 -15.40 4.27 12.04
N LYS A 267 -14.26 4.97 12.16
CA LYS A 267 -13.53 5.11 13.44
C LYS A 267 -14.19 6.15 14.33
N TYR A 268 -14.26 5.85 15.63
CA TYR A 268 -14.69 6.74 16.72
C TYR A 268 -13.66 6.69 17.83
N GLU A 269 -13.40 7.84 18.45
CA GLU A 269 -12.55 7.97 19.62
C GLU A 269 -12.97 9.22 20.40
N TYR A 270 -12.73 9.27 21.69
CA TYR A 270 -13.17 10.39 22.55
C TYR A 270 -14.66 10.70 22.40
N GLY A 271 -15.52 9.69 22.26
CA GLY A 271 -16.95 9.85 22.03
C GLY A 271 -17.36 10.43 20.67
N GLN A 272 -16.43 10.69 19.77
CA GLN A 272 -16.65 11.37 18.50
C GLN A 272 -16.24 10.50 17.31
N LYS A 273 -16.93 10.72 16.18
CA LYS A 273 -16.50 10.15 14.90
C LYS A 273 -15.20 10.82 14.44
N HIS A 274 -14.25 10.03 14.00
CA HIS A 274 -13.04 10.57 13.39
C HIS A 274 -13.38 11.24 12.06
N MET A 275 -13.20 12.54 12.02
CA MET A 275 -13.45 13.36 10.85
C MET A 275 -12.15 14.03 10.41
N ASP A 276 -11.84 13.91 9.14
CA ASP A 276 -10.81 14.75 8.52
C ASP A 276 -11.49 16.00 7.98
N THR A 277 -11.17 17.12 8.55
CA THR A 277 -11.70 18.43 8.13
C THR A 277 -10.81 19.04 7.05
N TYR A 278 -10.49 18.24 6.04
CA TYR A 278 -9.59 18.58 4.94
C TYR A 278 -10.21 19.55 3.93
#